data_49a1fb4b83bdd3a7a17dddc53ebeb997
#
_entry.id   49a1fb4b83bdd3a7a17dddc53ebeb997
#
_cell.length_a   1.000
_cell.length_b   1.000
_cell.length_c   1.000
_cell.angle_alpha   90.00
_cell.angle_beta   90.00
_cell.angle_gamma   90.00
#
_symmetry.space_group_name_H-M   'P 1'
#
loop_
_entity.id
_entity.type
_entity.pdbx_description
1 polymer ?
#
loop_
_entity_poly.entity_id
_entity_poly.type
_entity_poly.pdbx_seq_one_letter_code
_entity_poly.pdbx_strand_id
1 'polypeptide(L)'
;LSAKQDKILIFGAGVIGSMYAIKLIEAGFDVSLFAQSNRFKSLRENGLQYTEKGTVRSIQVNVIDTLENDDVYDFIFVTVRYDRSESALLALKDNQSKNIVTMISNSIGFSSWLDIIGDRLLPAFPGFGGQIKDGVLHARFLPKFIAATAFGEISGVATERIENLAKLFKTAKLPYVIKKDMQAYLITHSVSDIAMLSFLHSENKIIDKKTARTRKTARKITVTLKAYLRAIQKAGVSIDPSMLKLVLKFPNLFLDLFFMTWLRTKMVRDMMLPDYANNANNEIVQLSNDLMKFLSQNDIKSEIHVQ
;
A
#
# COMPACT_ATOMS: atom_id res chain seq x y z
N LEU A 1 -26.21 -16.02 -22.45
CA LEU A 1 -26.10 -14.77 -21.73
C LEU A 1 -24.67 -14.71 -21.21
N SER A 2 -23.82 -13.87 -21.79
CA SER A 2 -22.49 -13.59 -21.25
C SER A 2 -22.70 -12.99 -19.85
N ALA A 3 -22.05 -13.58 -18.82
CA ALA A 3 -22.09 -13.00 -17.49
C ALA A 3 -21.63 -11.54 -17.60
N LYS A 4 -22.35 -10.62 -16.96
CA LYS A 4 -21.97 -9.20 -16.91
C LYS A 4 -20.55 -9.14 -16.35
N GLN A 5 -19.64 -8.59 -17.12
CA GLN A 5 -18.25 -8.42 -16.70
C GLN A 5 -18.17 -7.25 -15.73
N ASP A 6 -17.51 -7.44 -14.58
CA ASP A 6 -17.35 -6.37 -13.59
C ASP A 6 -16.60 -5.18 -14.23
N LYS A 7 -17.15 -3.98 -14.03
CA LYS A 7 -16.58 -2.71 -14.45
C LYS A 7 -15.74 -2.15 -13.31
N ILE A 8 -14.46 -1.95 -13.54
CA ILE A 8 -13.49 -1.61 -12.51
C ILE A 8 -12.81 -0.28 -12.82
N LEU A 9 -12.76 0.61 -11.84
CA LEU A 9 -11.94 1.81 -11.91
C LEU A 9 -10.69 1.63 -11.03
N ILE A 10 -9.54 1.86 -11.60
CA ILE A 10 -8.29 2.05 -10.85
C ILE A 10 -8.05 3.56 -10.73
N PHE A 11 -8.26 4.10 -9.54
CA PHE A 11 -8.06 5.52 -9.25
C PHE A 11 -6.63 5.77 -8.77
N GLY A 12 -5.76 6.11 -9.72
CA GLY A 12 -4.33 6.32 -9.53
C GLY A 12 -3.46 5.41 -10.39
N ALA A 13 -2.73 6.00 -11.34
CA ALA A 13 -1.89 5.31 -12.32
C ALA A 13 -0.41 5.20 -11.90
N GLY A 14 -0.16 5.04 -10.59
CA GLY A 14 1.15 4.77 -10.01
C GLY A 14 1.55 3.29 -10.16
N VAL A 15 2.57 2.87 -9.41
CA VAL A 15 3.09 1.49 -9.42
C VAL A 15 1.97 0.49 -9.09
N ILE A 16 1.28 0.73 -7.97
CA ILE A 16 0.22 -0.15 -7.47
C ILE A 16 -0.94 -0.24 -8.47
N GLY A 17 -1.51 0.90 -8.87
CA GLY A 17 -2.64 0.93 -9.79
C GLY A 17 -2.31 0.34 -11.15
N SER A 18 -1.14 0.64 -11.70
CA SER A 18 -0.69 0.08 -12.98
C SER A 18 -0.60 -1.45 -12.93
N MET A 19 -0.09 -2.03 -11.84
CA MET A 19 0.04 -3.49 -11.70
C MET A 19 -1.33 -4.18 -11.59
N TYR A 20 -2.27 -3.62 -10.81
CA TYR A 20 -3.62 -4.16 -10.72
C TYR A 20 -4.35 -4.02 -12.07
N ALA A 21 -4.23 -2.86 -12.74
CA ALA A 21 -4.84 -2.66 -14.06
C ALA A 21 -4.39 -3.75 -15.05
N ILE A 22 -3.07 -3.99 -15.15
CA ILE A 22 -2.53 -5.05 -16.03
C ILE A 22 -3.16 -6.40 -15.72
N LYS A 23 -3.16 -6.82 -14.43
CA LYS A 23 -3.63 -8.15 -14.04
C LYS A 23 -5.13 -8.33 -14.21
N LEU A 24 -5.91 -7.30 -13.99
CA LEU A 24 -7.36 -7.32 -14.21
C LEU A 24 -7.70 -7.33 -15.69
N ILE A 25 -7.01 -6.56 -16.53
CA ILE A 25 -7.18 -6.59 -17.99
C ILE A 25 -6.78 -7.97 -18.55
N GLU A 26 -5.64 -8.53 -18.13
CA GLU A 26 -5.20 -9.88 -18.52
C GLU A 26 -6.22 -10.96 -18.13
N ALA A 27 -6.99 -10.73 -17.07
CA ALA A 27 -8.06 -11.63 -16.62
C ALA A 27 -9.40 -11.40 -17.35
N GLY A 28 -9.47 -10.38 -18.22
CA GLY A 28 -10.63 -10.07 -19.05
C GLY A 28 -11.64 -9.12 -18.41
N PHE A 29 -11.34 -8.41 -17.32
CA PHE A 29 -12.23 -7.41 -16.73
C PHE A 29 -12.27 -6.10 -17.54
N ASP A 30 -13.40 -5.37 -17.46
CA ASP A 30 -13.53 -4.02 -18.00
C ASP A 30 -12.86 -3.01 -17.04
N VAL A 31 -11.67 -2.53 -17.40
CA VAL A 31 -10.83 -1.70 -16.53
C VAL A 31 -10.63 -0.32 -17.12
N SER A 32 -11.01 0.70 -16.34
CA SER A 32 -10.64 2.09 -16.58
C SER A 32 -9.53 2.50 -15.59
N LEU A 33 -8.58 3.29 -16.06
CA LEU A 33 -7.45 3.79 -15.27
C LEU A 33 -7.51 5.32 -15.19
N PHE A 34 -7.75 5.85 -13.99
CA PHE A 34 -7.74 7.28 -13.76
C PHE A 34 -6.32 7.80 -13.61
N ALA A 35 -5.94 8.74 -14.47
CA ALA A 35 -4.63 9.37 -14.47
C ALA A 35 -4.75 10.85 -14.81
N GLN A 36 -3.79 11.67 -14.37
CA GLN A 36 -3.77 13.10 -14.62
C GLN A 36 -2.45 13.55 -15.27
N SER A 37 -2.48 14.75 -15.87
CA SER A 37 -1.31 15.46 -16.38
C SER A 37 -0.46 14.60 -17.35
N ASN A 38 0.85 14.58 -17.16
CA ASN A 38 1.78 13.86 -18.04
C ASN A 38 1.55 12.34 -18.06
N ARG A 39 1.08 11.75 -16.94
CA ARG A 39 0.81 10.31 -16.88
C ARG A 39 -0.38 9.93 -17.74
N PHE A 40 -1.44 10.75 -17.76
CA PHE A 40 -2.59 10.58 -18.63
C PHE A 40 -2.18 10.58 -20.12
N LYS A 41 -1.40 11.59 -20.55
CA LYS A 41 -0.93 11.69 -21.94
C LYS A 41 -0.08 10.47 -22.34
N SER A 42 0.90 10.13 -21.51
CA SER A 42 1.78 8.99 -21.76
C SER A 42 1.03 7.67 -21.89
N LEU A 43 0.03 7.43 -21.04
CA LEU A 43 -0.77 6.20 -21.09
C LEU A 43 -1.67 6.14 -22.31
N ARG A 44 -2.23 7.25 -22.76
CA ARG A 44 -3.04 7.31 -24.00
C ARG A 44 -2.21 7.07 -25.25
N GLU A 45 -0.99 7.59 -25.28
CA GLU A 45 -0.09 7.48 -26.44
C GLU A 45 0.56 6.09 -26.54
N ASN A 46 1.03 5.56 -25.40
CA ASN A 46 1.91 4.39 -25.38
C ASN A 46 1.26 3.13 -24.77
N GLY A 47 0.05 3.27 -24.24
CA GLY A 47 -0.55 2.24 -23.38
C GLY A 47 0.20 2.11 -22.05
N LEU A 48 -0.14 1.10 -21.29
CA LEU A 48 0.50 0.80 -20.03
C LEU A 48 1.68 -0.15 -20.28
N GLN A 49 2.89 0.42 -20.22
CA GLN A 49 4.14 -0.32 -20.47
C GLN A 49 4.64 -0.99 -19.20
N TYR A 50 5.08 -2.25 -19.30
CA TYR A 50 5.60 -3.03 -18.17
C TYR A 50 6.65 -4.05 -18.62
N THR A 51 7.49 -4.48 -17.67
CA THR A 51 8.50 -5.51 -17.93
C THR A 51 7.98 -6.87 -17.52
N GLU A 52 7.95 -7.81 -18.47
CA GLU A 52 7.68 -9.22 -18.23
C GLU A 52 8.85 -10.07 -18.73
N LYS A 53 9.44 -10.88 -17.83
CA LYS A 53 10.62 -11.75 -18.11
C LYS A 53 11.77 -11.04 -18.85
N GLY A 54 12.00 -9.77 -18.49
CA GLY A 54 13.09 -8.97 -19.08
C GLY A 54 12.74 -8.25 -20.39
N THR A 55 11.54 -8.45 -20.92
CA THR A 55 11.04 -7.79 -22.15
C THR A 55 10.02 -6.72 -21.79
N VAL A 56 10.10 -5.55 -22.41
CA VAL A 56 9.07 -4.51 -22.29
C VAL A 56 7.87 -4.90 -23.13
N ARG A 57 6.70 -4.90 -22.50
CA ARG A 57 5.39 -5.11 -23.14
C ARG A 57 4.51 -3.89 -22.92
N SER A 58 3.47 -3.77 -23.72
CA SER A 58 2.42 -2.76 -23.59
C SER A 58 1.05 -3.43 -23.62
N ILE A 59 0.13 -2.92 -22.78
CA ILE A 59 -1.27 -3.29 -22.81
C ILE A 59 -2.12 -2.04 -22.93
N GLN A 60 -3.15 -2.08 -23.80
CA GLN A 60 -4.09 -0.99 -23.92
C GLN A 60 -5.03 -0.97 -22.71
N VAL A 61 -5.30 0.22 -22.22
CA VAL A 61 -6.23 0.45 -21.11
C VAL A 61 -7.08 1.69 -21.41
N ASN A 62 -8.33 1.66 -21.03
CA ASN A 62 -9.17 2.86 -21.06
C ASN A 62 -8.66 3.86 -20.02
N VAL A 63 -8.12 5.00 -20.47
CA VAL A 63 -7.55 6.03 -19.58
C VAL A 63 -8.49 7.21 -19.52
N ILE A 64 -8.87 7.60 -18.30
CA ILE A 64 -9.73 8.75 -18.04
C ILE A 64 -9.01 9.74 -17.13
N ASP A 65 -9.31 11.03 -17.23
CA ASP A 65 -8.81 12.13 -16.39
C ASP A 65 -9.93 12.91 -15.69
N THR A 66 -11.16 12.57 -16.03
CA THR A 66 -12.40 13.06 -15.42
C THR A 66 -13.23 11.87 -14.96
N LEU A 67 -14.03 12.06 -13.92
CA LEU A 67 -14.95 11.06 -13.39
C LEU A 67 -16.24 11.78 -12.99
N GLU A 68 -17.33 11.43 -13.66
CA GLU A 68 -18.65 11.96 -13.35
C GLU A 68 -19.27 11.20 -12.18
N ASN A 69 -20.22 11.84 -11.49
CA ASN A 69 -20.86 11.23 -10.32
C ASN A 69 -21.65 9.97 -10.66
N ASP A 70 -22.20 9.88 -11.85
CA ASP A 70 -22.98 8.76 -12.38
C ASP A 70 -22.15 7.73 -13.17
N ASP A 71 -20.85 7.93 -13.26
CA ASP A 71 -19.91 6.90 -13.74
C ASP A 71 -19.79 5.78 -12.69
N VAL A 72 -20.65 4.78 -12.78
CA VAL A 72 -20.73 3.71 -11.78
C VAL A 72 -19.84 2.52 -12.14
N TYR A 73 -19.04 2.08 -11.17
CA TYR A 73 -18.17 0.92 -11.21
C TYR A 73 -18.58 -0.09 -10.13
N ASP A 74 -18.39 -1.38 -10.42
CA ASP A 74 -18.62 -2.44 -9.43
C ASP A 74 -17.60 -2.33 -8.29
N PHE A 75 -16.34 -1.96 -8.63
CA PHE A 75 -15.28 -1.62 -7.68
C PHE A 75 -14.44 -0.44 -8.16
N ILE A 76 -14.14 0.49 -7.24
CA ILE A 76 -13.13 1.53 -7.43
C ILE A 76 -11.93 1.21 -6.53
N PHE A 77 -10.77 0.93 -7.12
CA PHE A 77 -9.52 0.74 -6.38
C PHE A 77 -8.77 2.05 -6.27
N VAL A 78 -8.69 2.61 -5.08
CA VAL A 78 -7.93 3.84 -4.80
C VAL A 78 -6.49 3.45 -4.47
N THR A 79 -5.58 3.76 -5.40
CA THR A 79 -4.18 3.33 -5.38
C THR A 79 -3.22 4.52 -5.35
N VAL A 80 -3.59 5.52 -4.57
CA VAL A 80 -2.76 6.70 -4.32
C VAL A 80 -1.91 6.52 -3.07
N ARG A 81 -0.92 7.38 -2.85
CA ARG A 81 -0.17 7.39 -1.60
C ARG A 81 -0.99 7.97 -0.46
N TYR A 82 -0.59 7.66 0.77
CA TYR A 82 -1.30 8.10 1.97
C TYR A 82 -1.46 9.63 2.04
N ASP A 83 -0.43 10.39 1.69
CA ASP A 83 -0.47 11.85 1.63
C ASP A 83 -1.46 12.44 0.60
N ARG A 84 -2.04 11.58 -0.25
CA ARG A 84 -3.06 11.93 -1.25
C ARG A 84 -4.40 11.27 -0.98
N SER A 85 -4.53 10.49 0.10
CA SER A 85 -5.73 9.71 0.37
C SER A 85 -6.98 10.58 0.51
N GLU A 86 -6.91 11.63 1.32
CA GLU A 86 -8.06 12.52 1.57
C GLU A 86 -8.54 13.19 0.28
N SER A 87 -7.64 13.77 -0.51
CA SER A 87 -8.00 14.41 -1.78
C SER A 87 -8.60 13.43 -2.78
N ALA A 88 -8.11 12.19 -2.82
CA ALA A 88 -8.67 11.14 -3.68
C ALA A 88 -10.07 10.71 -3.24
N LEU A 89 -10.30 10.56 -1.93
CA LEU A 89 -11.60 10.21 -1.39
C LEU A 89 -12.61 11.34 -1.55
N LEU A 90 -12.20 12.60 -1.39
CA LEU A 90 -13.05 13.77 -1.66
C LEU A 90 -13.48 13.83 -3.13
N ALA A 91 -12.61 13.48 -4.08
CA ALA A 91 -12.96 13.38 -5.48
C ALA A 91 -13.98 12.26 -5.77
N LEU A 92 -14.10 11.27 -4.90
CA LEU A 92 -15.06 10.17 -4.99
C LEU A 92 -16.29 10.33 -4.12
N LYS A 93 -16.38 11.47 -3.39
CA LYS A 93 -17.46 11.69 -2.40
C LYS A 93 -18.84 11.52 -2.97
N ASP A 94 -19.11 12.13 -4.11
CA ASP A 94 -20.43 12.18 -4.73
C ASP A 94 -20.62 11.11 -5.82
N ASN A 95 -19.57 10.33 -6.15
CA ASN A 95 -19.69 9.23 -7.10
C ASN A 95 -20.57 8.11 -6.54
N GLN A 96 -21.43 7.53 -7.40
CA GLN A 96 -22.46 6.57 -7.00
C GLN A 96 -21.99 5.12 -6.86
N SER A 97 -20.71 4.83 -7.13
CA SER A 97 -20.14 3.49 -6.96
C SER A 97 -20.16 3.07 -5.48
N LYS A 98 -20.55 1.82 -5.22
CA LYS A 98 -20.80 1.32 -3.86
C LYS A 98 -19.59 0.71 -3.16
N ASN A 99 -18.55 0.34 -3.90
CA ASN A 99 -17.38 -0.36 -3.34
C ASN A 99 -16.10 0.41 -3.65
N ILE A 100 -15.57 1.14 -2.67
CA ILE A 100 -14.34 1.91 -2.79
C ILE A 100 -13.25 1.18 -1.99
N VAL A 101 -12.37 0.48 -2.71
CA VAL A 101 -11.29 -0.33 -2.15
C VAL A 101 -10.06 0.54 -1.96
N THR A 102 -9.73 0.89 -0.74
CA THR A 102 -8.59 1.76 -0.44
C THR A 102 -7.30 0.95 -0.28
N MET A 103 -6.50 0.85 -1.35
CA MET A 103 -5.18 0.20 -1.37
C MET A 103 -4.09 1.12 -0.80
N ILE A 104 -4.30 1.62 0.42
CA ILE A 104 -3.52 2.71 1.01
C ILE A 104 -3.14 2.35 2.45
N SER A 105 -1.91 2.68 2.86
CA SER A 105 -1.50 2.62 4.27
C SER A 105 -2.41 3.48 5.16
N ASN A 106 -2.57 3.12 6.42
CA ASN A 106 -3.32 3.92 7.38
C ASN A 106 -2.81 3.66 8.80
N SER A 107 -2.44 4.74 9.50
CA SER A 107 -1.86 4.66 10.86
C SER A 107 -2.79 5.13 11.98
N ILE A 108 -3.98 5.66 11.66
CA ILE A 108 -4.90 6.26 12.66
C ILE A 108 -6.32 5.67 12.66
N GLY A 109 -6.62 4.72 11.76
CA GLY A 109 -7.97 4.15 11.59
C GLY A 109 -8.79 4.88 10.53
N PHE A 110 -10.09 4.56 10.46
CA PHE A 110 -10.91 4.86 9.29
C PHE A 110 -11.89 6.03 9.45
N SER A 111 -11.93 6.69 10.61
CA SER A 111 -12.98 7.70 10.90
C SER A 111 -13.05 8.80 9.84
N SER A 112 -11.91 9.43 9.51
CA SER A 112 -11.87 10.49 8.51
C SER A 112 -12.28 10.02 7.10
N TRP A 113 -11.97 8.79 6.74
CA TRP A 113 -12.36 8.21 5.46
C TRP A 113 -13.85 7.87 5.42
N LEU A 114 -14.39 7.38 6.54
CA LEU A 114 -15.81 7.12 6.71
C LEU A 114 -16.64 8.42 6.65
N ASP A 115 -16.13 9.52 7.18
CA ASP A 115 -16.79 10.83 7.11
C ASP A 115 -16.92 11.34 5.66
N ILE A 116 -16.03 10.89 4.75
CA ILE A 116 -16.03 11.30 3.34
C ILE A 116 -16.88 10.37 2.47
N ILE A 117 -16.64 9.05 2.53
CA ILE A 117 -17.25 8.08 1.60
C ILE A 117 -18.21 7.10 2.27
N GLY A 118 -18.40 7.19 3.58
CA GLY A 118 -19.36 6.37 4.33
C GLY A 118 -19.06 4.87 4.25
N ASP A 119 -20.12 4.09 4.25
CA ASP A 119 -20.11 2.63 4.21
C ASP A 119 -19.58 2.02 2.89
N ARG A 120 -19.32 2.83 1.88
CA ARG A 120 -18.67 2.42 0.64
C ARG A 120 -17.20 2.05 0.82
N LEU A 121 -16.60 2.46 1.95
CA LEU A 121 -15.21 2.16 2.29
C LEU A 121 -14.99 0.66 2.47
N LEU A 122 -13.99 0.13 1.76
CA LEU A 122 -13.51 -1.23 1.88
C LEU A 122 -11.97 -1.19 1.99
N PRO A 123 -11.42 -1.28 3.21
CA PRO A 123 -9.98 -1.15 3.40
C PRO A 123 -9.23 -2.35 2.84
N ALA A 124 -8.09 -2.06 2.19
CA ALA A 124 -7.19 -3.05 1.63
C ALA A 124 -5.73 -2.58 1.71
N PHE A 125 -4.81 -3.49 1.44
CA PHE A 125 -3.38 -3.20 1.33
C PHE A 125 -2.74 -4.06 0.24
N PRO A 126 -1.92 -3.48 -0.68
CA PRO A 126 -1.34 -4.20 -1.80
C PRO A 126 -0.27 -5.20 -1.37
N GLY A 127 -0.22 -6.36 -2.04
CA GLY A 127 0.73 -7.45 -1.77
C GLY A 127 1.96 -7.46 -2.70
N PHE A 128 2.39 -6.31 -3.21
CA PHE A 128 3.54 -6.21 -4.09
C PHE A 128 4.18 -4.81 -4.05
N GLY A 129 5.36 -4.70 -4.65
CA GLY A 129 6.05 -3.44 -4.84
C GLY A 129 6.73 -3.38 -6.21
N GLY A 130 7.24 -2.22 -6.54
CA GLY A 130 7.91 -1.99 -7.81
C GLY A 130 8.29 -0.53 -7.99
N GLN A 131 8.68 -0.19 -9.21
CA GLN A 131 8.97 1.19 -9.61
C GLN A 131 8.53 1.44 -11.05
N ILE A 132 8.23 2.69 -11.37
CA ILE A 132 8.09 3.14 -12.76
C ILE A 132 9.38 3.87 -13.11
N LYS A 133 10.07 3.39 -14.14
CA LYS A 133 11.28 4.00 -14.66
C LYS A 133 11.10 4.24 -16.15
N ASP A 134 11.33 5.48 -16.58
CA ASP A 134 11.20 5.89 -17.98
C ASP A 134 9.82 5.51 -18.60
N GLY A 135 8.75 5.66 -17.80
CA GLY A 135 7.38 5.32 -18.19
C GLY A 135 7.02 3.83 -18.08
N VAL A 136 8.00 2.93 -17.92
CA VAL A 136 7.83 1.48 -17.88
C VAL A 136 7.70 1.00 -16.43
N LEU A 137 6.69 0.18 -16.15
CA LEU A 137 6.48 -0.45 -14.85
C LEU A 137 7.42 -1.64 -14.68
N HIS A 138 8.21 -1.62 -13.62
CA HIS A 138 9.01 -2.74 -13.12
C HIS A 138 8.44 -3.18 -11.78
N ALA A 139 7.47 -4.10 -11.81
CA ALA A 139 6.81 -4.59 -10.61
C ALA A 139 6.76 -6.12 -10.59
N ARG A 140 6.63 -6.68 -9.37
CA ARG A 140 6.54 -8.12 -9.19
C ARG A 140 5.67 -8.43 -7.98
N PHE A 141 4.70 -9.35 -8.16
CA PHE A 141 4.02 -9.95 -7.01
C PHE A 141 5.00 -10.79 -6.20
N LEU A 142 4.96 -10.61 -4.91
CA LEU A 142 5.67 -11.48 -3.98
C LEU A 142 4.91 -12.80 -3.84
N PRO A 143 5.61 -13.91 -3.49
CA PRO A 143 4.92 -15.14 -3.15
C PRO A 143 3.88 -14.91 -2.05
N LYS A 144 2.74 -15.59 -2.12
CA LYS A 144 1.59 -15.41 -1.21
C LYS A 144 1.98 -15.48 0.28
N PHE A 145 2.96 -16.31 0.62
CA PHE A 145 3.44 -16.47 2.00
C PHE A 145 4.32 -15.30 2.48
N ILE A 146 4.83 -14.45 1.56
CA ILE A 146 5.62 -13.26 1.89
C ILE A 146 4.69 -12.04 1.96
N ALA A 147 3.89 -11.84 0.91
CA ALA A 147 2.94 -10.75 0.84
C ALA A 147 1.79 -11.13 -0.09
N ALA A 148 0.57 -10.98 0.41
CA ALA A 148 -0.66 -11.09 -0.36
C ALA A 148 -1.44 -9.79 -0.19
N THR A 149 -2.27 -9.43 -1.16
CA THR A 149 -3.18 -8.31 -0.98
C THR A 149 -4.11 -8.62 0.19
N ALA A 150 -4.07 -7.80 1.22
CA ALA A 150 -4.97 -7.92 2.36
C ALA A 150 -6.19 -7.03 2.15
N PHE A 151 -7.37 -7.53 2.44
CA PHE A 151 -8.59 -6.73 2.47
C PHE A 151 -9.61 -7.35 3.43
N GLY A 152 -10.58 -6.57 3.87
CA GLY A 152 -11.65 -7.04 4.76
C GLY A 152 -12.60 -5.92 5.13
N GLU A 153 -13.73 -6.28 5.71
CA GLU A 153 -14.66 -5.30 6.26
C GLU A 153 -14.10 -4.64 7.51
N ILE A 154 -14.51 -3.39 7.74
CA ILE A 154 -14.19 -2.68 8.99
C ILE A 154 -14.81 -3.41 10.19
N SER A 155 -16.00 -3.96 10.00
CA SER A 155 -16.70 -4.76 11.03
C SER A 155 -16.09 -6.13 11.29
N GLY A 156 -15.18 -6.59 10.42
CA GLY A 156 -14.60 -7.95 10.47
C GLY A 156 -15.53 -9.07 10.03
N VAL A 157 -16.77 -8.76 9.62
CA VAL A 157 -17.78 -9.73 9.17
C VAL A 157 -17.62 -9.96 7.67
N ALA A 158 -17.75 -11.22 7.23
CA ALA A 158 -17.79 -11.52 5.81
C ALA A 158 -19.10 -10.99 5.19
N THR A 159 -18.98 -10.25 4.09
CA THR A 159 -20.12 -9.68 3.34
C THR A 159 -20.05 -10.13 1.89
N GLU A 160 -21.16 -10.01 1.18
CA GLU A 160 -21.23 -10.33 -0.25
C GLU A 160 -20.18 -9.57 -1.07
N ARG A 161 -19.92 -8.28 -0.75
CA ARG A 161 -18.90 -7.50 -1.49
C ARG A 161 -17.47 -8.01 -1.25
N ILE A 162 -17.15 -8.55 -0.05
CA ILE A 162 -15.87 -9.22 0.22
C ILE A 162 -15.76 -10.52 -0.58
N GLU A 163 -16.84 -11.30 -0.67
CA GLU A 163 -16.85 -12.53 -1.46
C GLU A 163 -16.69 -12.23 -2.96
N ASN A 164 -17.36 -11.17 -3.47
CA ASN A 164 -17.23 -10.73 -4.85
C ASN A 164 -15.81 -10.21 -5.15
N LEU A 165 -15.21 -9.43 -4.25
CA LEU A 165 -13.82 -9.02 -4.37
C LEU A 165 -12.86 -10.23 -4.36
N ALA A 166 -13.09 -11.22 -3.50
CA ALA A 166 -12.30 -12.43 -3.46
C ALA A 166 -12.41 -13.26 -4.77
N LYS A 167 -13.61 -13.35 -5.36
CA LYS A 167 -13.83 -13.98 -6.68
C LYS A 167 -13.06 -13.25 -7.78
N LEU A 168 -13.10 -11.90 -7.78
CA LEU A 168 -12.35 -11.06 -8.71
C LEU A 168 -10.84 -11.36 -8.60
N PHE A 169 -10.28 -11.35 -7.40
CA PHE A 169 -8.88 -11.65 -7.15
C PHE A 169 -8.50 -13.09 -7.58
N LYS A 170 -9.37 -14.05 -7.30
CA LYS A 170 -9.17 -15.45 -7.73
C LYS A 170 -9.14 -15.58 -9.24
N THR A 171 -10.07 -14.93 -9.95
CA THR A 171 -10.13 -14.92 -11.43
C THR A 171 -8.88 -14.28 -12.02
N ALA A 172 -8.44 -13.15 -11.47
CA ALA A 172 -7.22 -12.46 -11.88
C ALA A 172 -5.91 -13.15 -11.41
N LYS A 173 -6.00 -14.29 -10.71
CA LYS A 173 -4.86 -15.02 -10.13
C LYS A 173 -3.99 -14.15 -9.21
N LEU A 174 -4.62 -13.17 -8.57
CA LEU A 174 -3.97 -12.28 -7.61
C LEU A 174 -3.93 -12.95 -6.22
N PRO A 175 -2.77 -13.02 -5.57
CA PRO A 175 -2.69 -13.55 -4.21
C PRO A 175 -3.37 -12.61 -3.22
N TYR A 176 -4.27 -13.15 -2.40
CA TYR A 176 -5.00 -12.35 -1.40
C TYR A 176 -5.18 -13.08 -0.07
N VAL A 177 -5.50 -12.30 0.96
CA VAL A 177 -5.92 -12.75 2.29
C VAL A 177 -7.04 -11.84 2.80
N ILE A 178 -8.10 -12.45 3.34
CA ILE A 178 -9.18 -11.71 4.00
C ILE A 178 -8.81 -11.55 5.47
N LYS A 179 -8.84 -10.31 5.96
CA LYS A 179 -8.54 -9.94 7.33
C LYS A 179 -9.80 -9.61 8.11
N LYS A 180 -9.88 -10.08 9.35
CA LYS A 180 -10.97 -9.74 10.27
C LYS A 180 -10.80 -8.36 10.91
N ASP A 181 -9.55 -7.92 11.06
CA ASP A 181 -9.21 -6.63 11.65
C ASP A 181 -8.23 -5.90 10.72
N MET A 182 -8.81 -5.17 9.75
CA MET A 182 -8.02 -4.39 8.80
C MET A 182 -7.36 -3.18 9.46
N GLN A 183 -7.96 -2.63 10.52
CA GLN A 183 -7.35 -1.51 11.24
C GLN A 183 -6.06 -1.93 11.93
N ALA A 184 -6.08 -3.02 12.68
CA ALA A 184 -4.88 -3.56 13.33
C ALA A 184 -3.80 -3.95 12.29
N TYR A 185 -4.22 -4.55 11.17
CA TYR A 185 -3.31 -4.90 10.08
C TYR A 185 -2.63 -3.67 9.49
N LEU A 186 -3.39 -2.62 9.13
CA LEU A 186 -2.85 -1.40 8.50
C LEU A 186 -1.97 -0.59 9.47
N ILE A 187 -2.37 -0.44 10.73
CA ILE A 187 -1.55 0.22 11.75
C ILE A 187 -0.23 -0.54 11.96
N THR A 188 -0.28 -1.88 12.07
CA THR A 188 0.94 -2.70 12.22
C THR A 188 1.85 -2.59 11.00
N HIS A 189 1.27 -2.52 9.79
CA HIS A 189 2.03 -2.37 8.55
C HIS A 189 2.68 -0.98 8.47
N SER A 190 1.92 0.08 8.77
CA SER A 190 2.45 1.46 8.82
C SER A 190 3.60 1.60 9.81
N VAL A 191 3.51 0.98 10.99
CA VAL A 191 4.61 0.91 11.96
C VAL A 191 5.86 0.27 11.36
N SER A 192 5.69 -0.80 10.59
CA SER A 192 6.80 -1.49 9.93
C SER A 192 7.44 -0.62 8.85
N ASP A 193 6.62 0.05 8.04
CA ASP A 193 7.09 0.97 7.00
C ASP A 193 7.83 2.17 7.61
N ILE A 194 7.27 2.81 8.63
CA ILE A 194 7.91 3.92 9.34
C ILE A 194 9.25 3.48 9.91
N ALA A 195 9.32 2.32 10.59
CA ALA A 195 10.55 1.83 11.18
C ALA A 195 11.62 1.51 10.14
N MET A 196 11.22 0.90 8.99
CA MET A 196 12.13 0.52 7.92
C MET A 196 12.61 1.70 7.08
N LEU A 197 11.85 2.79 7.02
CA LEU A 197 12.09 3.88 6.08
C LEU A 197 12.51 5.19 6.75
N SER A 198 12.22 5.37 8.06
CA SER A 198 12.58 6.59 8.79
C SER A 198 14.09 6.91 8.77
N PHE A 199 14.95 5.89 8.65
CA PHE A 199 16.39 6.13 8.54
C PHE A 199 16.81 6.78 7.23
N LEU A 200 15.97 6.66 6.17
CA LEU A 200 16.24 7.31 4.89
C LEU A 200 16.13 8.84 4.97
N HIS A 201 15.45 9.36 5.98
CA HIS A 201 15.18 10.78 6.15
C HIS A 201 16.03 11.48 7.18
N SER A 202 16.81 10.73 7.99
CA SER A 202 17.48 11.30 9.17
C SER A 202 18.62 12.29 8.88
N GLU A 203 19.00 12.55 7.62
CA GLU A 203 20.17 13.40 7.30
C GLU A 203 20.01 14.27 6.05
N ASN A 204 18.81 14.53 5.53
CA ASN A 204 18.62 15.27 4.25
C ASN A 204 19.46 14.73 3.07
N LYS A 205 19.97 13.52 3.17
CA LYS A 205 20.78 12.87 2.16
C LYS A 205 20.10 11.59 1.73
N ILE A 206 19.96 11.42 0.43
CA ILE A 206 19.75 10.11 -0.18
C ILE A 206 20.86 9.21 0.34
N ILE A 207 20.51 8.30 1.26
CA ILE A 207 21.48 7.38 1.85
C ILE A 207 22.03 6.56 0.72
N ASP A 208 23.34 6.69 0.46
CA ASP A 208 24.00 5.89 -0.54
C ASP A 208 23.83 4.39 -0.20
N LYS A 209 23.94 3.57 -1.24
CA LYS A 209 23.76 2.11 -1.11
C LYS A 209 24.72 1.48 -0.09
N LYS A 210 25.76 2.17 0.32
CA LYS A 210 26.79 1.70 1.25
C LYS A 210 26.39 2.01 2.70
N THR A 211 25.89 3.21 2.97
CA THR A 211 25.45 3.67 4.29
C THR A 211 24.20 2.96 4.74
N ALA A 212 23.25 2.67 3.82
CA ALA A 212 22.03 1.91 4.12
C ALA A 212 22.28 0.49 4.65
N ARG A 213 23.48 -0.08 4.46
CA ARG A 213 23.80 -1.48 4.80
C ARG A 213 24.62 -1.62 6.07
N THR A 214 24.68 -0.61 6.90
CA THR A 214 25.48 -0.63 8.13
C THR A 214 24.73 -1.31 9.27
N ARG A 215 25.50 -1.85 10.23
CA ARG A 215 24.92 -2.34 11.49
C ARG A 215 24.20 -1.23 12.26
N LYS A 216 24.66 0.01 12.15
CA LYS A 216 24.01 1.18 12.75
C LYS A 216 22.59 1.36 12.24
N THR A 217 22.41 1.29 10.91
CA THR A 217 21.10 1.35 10.26
C THR A 217 20.19 0.20 10.69
N ALA A 218 20.69 -1.04 10.63
CA ALA A 218 19.95 -2.21 11.06
C ALA A 218 19.50 -2.09 12.52
N ARG A 219 20.38 -1.60 13.41
CA ARG A 219 20.07 -1.36 14.81
C ARG A 219 18.98 -0.29 15.00
N LYS A 220 19.05 0.80 14.22
CA LYS A 220 18.01 1.84 14.25
C LYS A 220 16.64 1.24 13.89
N ILE A 221 16.56 0.47 12.80
CA ILE A 221 15.33 -0.24 12.38
C ILE A 221 14.83 -1.15 13.52
N THR A 222 15.71 -1.99 14.09
CA THR A 222 15.35 -2.93 15.15
C THR A 222 14.73 -2.22 16.35
N VAL A 223 15.39 -1.18 16.83
CA VAL A 223 14.96 -0.44 18.03
C VAL A 223 13.65 0.29 17.77
N THR A 224 13.55 1.01 16.64
CA THR A 224 12.36 1.76 16.26
C THR A 224 11.16 0.83 16.06
N LEU A 225 11.32 -0.27 15.33
CA LEU A 225 10.25 -1.25 15.12
C LEU A 225 9.73 -1.83 16.43
N LYS A 226 10.63 -2.25 17.33
CA LYS A 226 10.22 -2.76 18.64
C LYS A 226 9.50 -1.71 19.50
N ALA A 227 9.97 -0.49 19.48
CA ALA A 227 9.37 0.59 20.25
C ALA A 227 7.95 0.87 19.76
N TYR A 228 7.75 1.02 18.46
CA TYR A 228 6.42 1.23 17.89
C TYR A 228 5.48 0.03 18.06
N LEU A 229 5.95 -1.21 17.86
CA LEU A 229 5.13 -2.40 18.12
C LEU A 229 4.65 -2.48 19.57
N ARG A 230 5.50 -2.12 20.54
CA ARG A 230 5.09 -2.02 21.95
C ARG A 230 4.10 -0.89 22.19
N ALA A 231 4.30 0.25 21.54
CA ALA A 231 3.42 1.41 21.69
C ALA A 231 2.00 1.10 21.16
N ILE A 232 1.86 0.55 19.95
CA ILE A 232 0.54 0.19 19.41
C ILE A 232 -0.13 -0.91 20.25
N GLN A 233 0.64 -1.86 20.77
CA GLN A 233 0.10 -2.91 21.65
C GLN A 233 -0.42 -2.33 22.97
N LYS A 234 0.28 -1.35 23.55
CA LYS A 234 -0.20 -0.61 24.74
C LYS A 234 -1.46 0.22 24.44
N ALA A 235 -1.59 0.73 23.21
CA ALA A 235 -2.80 1.41 22.72
C ALA A 235 -3.96 0.45 22.38
N GLY A 236 -3.83 -0.85 22.72
CA GLY A 236 -4.89 -1.86 22.50
C GLY A 236 -4.94 -2.43 21.07
N VAL A 237 -4.02 -2.05 20.17
CA VAL A 237 -3.99 -2.57 18.81
C VAL A 237 -3.34 -3.95 18.78
N SER A 238 -4.04 -4.91 18.18
CA SER A 238 -3.50 -6.24 17.92
C SER A 238 -2.42 -6.21 16.85
N ILE A 239 -1.25 -6.82 17.10
CA ILE A 239 -0.21 -6.93 16.07
C ILE A 239 -0.64 -7.97 15.03
N ASP A 240 -0.83 -7.57 13.77
CA ASP A 240 -1.17 -8.42 12.64
C ASP A 240 -0.25 -8.12 11.42
N PRO A 241 0.49 -9.08 10.86
CA PRO A 241 0.43 -10.52 11.16
C PRO A 241 1.07 -10.87 12.52
N SER A 242 0.48 -11.86 13.18
CA SER A 242 0.89 -12.27 14.53
C SER A 242 2.37 -12.69 14.63
N MET A 243 2.99 -13.08 13.52
CA MET A 243 4.43 -13.40 13.44
C MET A 243 5.30 -12.20 13.83
N LEU A 244 4.85 -10.96 13.62
CA LEU A 244 5.59 -9.76 14.06
C LEU A 244 5.68 -9.64 15.59
N LYS A 245 4.83 -10.33 16.36
CA LYS A 245 4.98 -10.43 17.83
C LYS A 245 6.30 -11.10 18.23
N LEU A 246 6.85 -11.96 17.38
CA LEU A 246 8.14 -12.59 17.61
C LEU A 246 9.28 -11.56 17.63
N VAL A 247 9.17 -10.48 16.84
CA VAL A 247 10.15 -9.38 16.83
C VAL A 247 10.38 -8.84 18.25
N LEU A 248 9.32 -8.76 19.07
CA LEU A 248 9.42 -8.27 20.45
C LEU A 248 10.22 -9.22 21.36
N LYS A 249 10.21 -10.52 21.08
CA LYS A 249 10.84 -11.57 21.87
C LYS A 249 12.30 -11.81 21.48
N PHE A 250 12.65 -11.64 20.21
CA PHE A 250 14.02 -11.91 19.76
C PHE A 250 15.02 -10.90 20.31
N PRO A 251 16.24 -11.33 20.70
CA PRO A 251 17.33 -10.41 21.05
C PRO A 251 17.66 -9.47 19.89
N ASN A 252 18.00 -8.22 20.21
CA ASN A 252 18.25 -7.21 19.18
C ASN A 252 19.41 -7.59 18.24
N LEU A 253 20.41 -8.30 18.72
CA LEU A 253 21.54 -8.75 17.88
C LEU A 253 21.10 -9.60 16.70
N PHE A 254 20.16 -10.54 16.91
CA PHE A 254 19.65 -11.40 15.82
C PHE A 254 18.84 -10.59 14.81
N LEU A 255 18.02 -9.64 15.29
CA LEU A 255 17.26 -8.76 14.41
C LEU A 255 18.18 -7.80 13.64
N ASP A 256 19.21 -7.28 14.27
CA ASP A 256 20.21 -6.43 13.59
C ASP A 256 20.88 -7.19 12.45
N LEU A 257 21.27 -8.46 12.66
CA LEU A 257 21.84 -9.32 11.64
C LEU A 257 20.84 -9.63 10.52
N PHE A 258 19.59 -9.91 10.89
CA PHE A 258 18.51 -10.12 9.93
C PHE A 258 18.30 -8.88 9.05
N PHE A 259 18.11 -7.69 9.62
CA PHE A 259 17.91 -6.47 8.85
C PHE A 259 19.14 -6.09 8.03
N MET A 260 20.36 -6.30 8.55
CA MET A 260 21.59 -6.07 7.79
C MET A 260 21.67 -6.98 6.54
N THR A 261 21.22 -8.23 6.65
CA THR A 261 21.18 -9.18 5.53
C THR A 261 20.04 -8.81 4.56
N TRP A 262 18.86 -8.48 5.09
CA TRP A 262 17.69 -8.09 4.32
C TRP A 262 17.94 -6.83 3.49
N LEU A 263 18.56 -5.79 4.06
CA LEU A 263 18.96 -4.55 3.36
C LEU A 263 19.92 -4.79 2.18
N ARG A 264 20.63 -5.93 2.16
CA ARG A 264 21.55 -6.31 1.08
C ARG A 264 20.89 -7.06 -0.05
N THR A 265 19.63 -7.49 0.12
CA THR A 265 18.92 -8.24 -0.93
C THR A 265 18.67 -7.36 -2.16
N LYS A 266 18.62 -7.99 -3.34
CA LYS A 266 18.28 -7.30 -4.59
C LYS A 266 16.91 -6.63 -4.53
N MET A 267 15.95 -7.28 -3.87
CA MET A 267 14.60 -6.75 -3.72
C MET A 267 14.58 -5.39 -3.02
N VAL A 268 15.25 -5.29 -1.88
CA VAL A 268 15.32 -4.03 -1.13
C VAL A 268 16.15 -2.99 -1.88
N ARG A 269 17.32 -3.39 -2.35
CA ARG A 269 18.29 -2.50 -3.00
C ARG A 269 17.78 -1.90 -4.31
N ASP A 270 17.14 -2.71 -5.14
CA ASP A 270 16.84 -2.37 -6.53
C ASP A 270 15.37 -2.02 -6.76
N MET A 271 14.47 -2.39 -5.83
CA MET A 271 13.03 -2.14 -5.96
C MET A 271 12.47 -1.25 -4.87
N MET A 272 12.78 -1.51 -3.58
CA MET A 272 12.16 -0.76 -2.48
C MET A 272 12.85 0.58 -2.24
N LEU A 273 14.17 0.59 -2.03
CA LEU A 273 14.90 1.81 -1.66
C LEU A 273 14.83 2.94 -2.71
N PRO A 274 14.92 2.69 -4.03
CA PRO A 274 14.84 3.77 -5.01
C PRO A 274 13.46 4.44 -5.09
N ASP A 275 12.39 3.66 -4.97
CA ASP A 275 11.02 4.21 -5.02
C ASP A 275 10.73 5.07 -3.79
N TYR A 276 11.07 4.57 -2.61
CA TYR A 276 10.88 5.31 -1.35
C TYR A 276 11.76 6.54 -1.22
N ALA A 277 13.03 6.48 -1.64
CA ALA A 277 13.95 7.62 -1.55
C ALA A 277 13.52 8.80 -2.43
N ASN A 278 12.88 8.51 -3.56
CA ASN A 278 12.51 9.55 -4.54
C ASN A 278 11.06 10.04 -4.38
N ASN A 279 10.15 9.22 -3.87
CA ASN A 279 8.71 9.47 -4.00
C ASN A 279 7.92 9.42 -2.68
N ALA A 280 8.42 8.79 -1.61
CA ALA A 280 7.62 8.49 -0.42
C ALA A 280 7.97 9.35 0.81
N ASN A 281 8.76 10.40 0.67
CA ASN A 281 9.18 11.22 1.82
C ASN A 281 7.97 11.79 2.57
N ASN A 282 7.07 12.46 1.86
CA ASN A 282 5.89 13.08 2.46
C ASN A 282 4.95 12.04 3.07
N GLU A 283 4.77 10.89 2.42
CA GLU A 283 3.94 9.79 2.90
C GLU A 283 4.43 9.26 4.25
N ILE A 284 5.72 8.97 4.39
CA ILE A 284 6.29 8.43 5.65
C ILE A 284 6.24 9.47 6.78
N VAL A 285 6.51 10.74 6.47
CA VAL A 285 6.39 11.83 7.44
C VAL A 285 4.96 11.95 7.94
N GLN A 286 3.98 11.93 7.04
CA GLN A 286 2.57 12.04 7.41
C GLN A 286 2.10 10.81 8.20
N LEU A 287 2.43 9.58 7.75
CA LEU A 287 2.12 8.35 8.49
C LEU A 287 2.72 8.37 9.90
N SER A 288 3.96 8.87 10.04
CA SER A 288 4.62 8.99 11.34
C SER A 288 3.90 9.99 12.25
N ASN A 289 3.56 11.19 11.73
CA ASN A 289 2.86 12.22 12.48
C ASN A 289 1.48 11.73 12.94
N ASP A 290 0.74 11.07 12.06
CA ASP A 290 -0.58 10.53 12.36
C ASP A 290 -0.50 9.37 13.36
N LEU A 291 0.51 8.50 13.24
CA LEU A 291 0.76 7.47 14.27
C LEU A 291 1.04 8.08 15.64
N MET A 292 1.86 9.14 15.69
CA MET A 292 2.16 9.84 16.94
C MET A 292 0.91 10.47 17.55
N LYS A 293 0.05 11.07 16.71
CA LYS A 293 -1.25 11.59 17.12
C LYS A 293 -2.16 10.49 17.69
N PHE A 294 -2.26 9.35 16.99
CA PHE A 294 -3.01 8.19 17.46
C PHE A 294 -2.50 7.69 18.83
N LEU A 295 -1.19 7.55 18.99
CA LEU A 295 -0.59 7.12 20.25
C LEU A 295 -0.86 8.12 21.39
N SER A 296 -0.74 9.42 21.14
CA SER A 296 -1.02 10.45 22.14
C SER A 296 -2.49 10.50 22.57
N GLN A 297 -3.42 10.25 21.66
CA GLN A 297 -4.87 10.16 21.96
C GLN A 297 -5.21 8.94 22.82
N ASN A 298 -4.35 7.94 22.87
CA ASN A 298 -4.47 6.74 23.70
C ASN A 298 -3.56 6.80 24.96
N ASP A 299 -3.14 8.00 25.37
CA ASP A 299 -2.27 8.25 26.54
C ASP A 299 -0.91 7.53 26.49
N ILE A 300 -0.47 7.14 25.30
CA ILE A 300 0.85 6.53 25.10
C ILE A 300 1.88 7.62 24.80
N LYS A 301 2.65 8.00 25.80
CA LYS A 301 3.84 8.84 25.58
C LYS A 301 4.89 8.02 24.84
N SER A 302 5.12 8.34 23.57
CA SER A 302 6.19 7.68 22.83
C SER A 302 7.52 8.38 23.17
N GLU A 303 8.47 7.62 23.71
CA GLU A 303 9.87 8.03 23.84
C GLU A 303 10.60 8.00 22.47
N ILE A 304 9.83 7.85 21.38
CA ILE A 304 10.37 7.67 20.04
C ILE A 304 10.42 9.03 19.37
N HIS A 305 11.53 9.74 19.54
CA HIS A 305 11.88 10.85 18.67
C HIS A 305 12.41 10.26 17.37
N VAL A 306 11.66 10.40 16.29
CA VAL A 306 12.19 10.26 14.92
C VAL A 306 13.10 11.47 14.71
N GLN A 307 14.38 11.34 15.06
CA GLN A 307 15.44 12.30 14.69
C GLN A 307 15.92 12.03 13.28
#